data_75542eb37e68d42ee0942760630e5e1f
#
_entry.id   75542eb37e68d42ee0942760630e5e1f
#
_cell.length_a   1.000
_cell.length_b   1.000
_cell.length_c   1.000
_cell.angle_alpha   90.00
_cell.angle_beta   90.00
_cell.angle_gamma   90.00
#
_symmetry.space_group_name_H-M   'P 1'
#
loop_
_entity.id
_entity.type
_entity.pdbx_description
1 polymer ?
#
loop_
_entity_poly.entity_id
_entity_poly.type
_entity_poly.pdbx_seq_one_letter_code
_entity_poly.pdbx_strand_id
1 'polypeptide(L)'
;GGFDDIFAGTMVPEVTYMEAPYSCAFSGNGLSFFTSRNLASPELITQVTVEEEIQSVFSSDEYAAVIAQNTTGEYSRRLMVYEKDGTPVFTREFNYEYTHADIDGDLIILYNEDSCRIFNTAGVEKLYATFDFAVSKIRKGRMPDTLIVTGPQQMREIKLR
;
A
#
# COMPACT_ATOMS: atom_id res chain seq x y z
N GLY A 1 -7.11 9.15 -26.01
CA GLY A 1 -7.94 8.16 -25.35
C GLY A 1 -7.35 7.56 -24.11
N GLY A 2 -8.15 6.85 -23.40
CA GLY A 2 -7.73 6.13 -22.23
C GLY A 2 -7.54 7.02 -21.01
N PHE A 3 -6.48 6.73 -20.25
CA PHE A 3 -6.22 7.41 -18.99
C PHE A 3 -5.87 8.88 -19.17
N ASP A 4 -5.20 9.23 -20.24
CA ASP A 4 -4.78 10.62 -20.48
C ASP A 4 -5.98 11.56 -20.66
N ASP A 5 -7.03 11.10 -21.30
CA ASP A 5 -8.25 11.91 -21.48
C ASP A 5 -8.96 12.17 -20.15
N ILE A 6 -8.95 11.18 -19.24
CA ILE A 6 -9.59 11.29 -17.94
C ILE A 6 -8.85 12.30 -17.05
N PHE A 7 -7.53 12.36 -17.17
CA PHE A 7 -6.67 13.22 -16.36
C PHE A 7 -6.18 14.47 -17.11
N ALA A 8 -6.88 14.88 -18.16
CA ALA A 8 -6.49 16.06 -18.95
C ALA A 8 -6.33 17.29 -18.04
N GLY A 9 -5.19 17.98 -18.16
CA GLY A 9 -4.87 19.15 -17.37
C GLY A 9 -4.25 18.89 -15.99
N THR A 10 -4.04 17.61 -15.62
CA THR A 10 -3.35 17.22 -14.38
C THR A 10 -1.98 16.62 -14.71
N MET A 11 -1.21 16.29 -13.66
CA MET A 11 0.01 15.52 -13.85
C MET A 11 -0.32 14.15 -14.47
N VAL A 12 0.62 13.63 -15.28
CA VAL A 12 0.47 12.30 -15.85
C VAL A 12 0.38 11.29 -14.69
N PRO A 13 -0.71 10.53 -14.59
CA PRO A 13 -0.86 9.60 -13.48
C PRO A 13 0.04 8.38 -13.68
N GLU A 14 0.49 7.84 -12.57
CA GLU A 14 1.14 6.54 -12.55
C GLU A 14 0.08 5.45 -12.57
N VAL A 15 0.10 4.60 -13.58
CA VAL A 15 -0.88 3.53 -13.74
C VAL A 15 -0.26 2.22 -13.30
N THR A 16 -0.97 1.49 -12.46
CA THR A 16 -0.60 0.16 -11.99
C THR A 16 -1.67 -0.84 -12.41
N TYR A 17 -1.24 -1.91 -13.06
CA TYR A 17 -2.14 -3.01 -13.44
C TYR A 17 -2.24 -3.98 -12.28
N MET A 18 -3.48 -4.27 -11.90
CA MET A 18 -3.80 -5.20 -10.83
C MET A 18 -4.27 -6.53 -11.44
N GLU A 19 -4.88 -7.41 -10.67
CA GLU A 19 -5.46 -8.62 -11.24
C GLU A 19 -6.51 -8.26 -12.27
N ALA A 20 -6.34 -8.78 -13.50
CA ALA A 20 -7.24 -8.44 -14.62
C ALA A 20 -8.71 -8.67 -14.27
N PRO A 21 -9.64 -7.81 -14.67
CA PRO A 21 -9.46 -6.68 -15.58
C PRO A 21 -9.22 -5.32 -14.91
N TYR A 22 -8.67 -5.30 -13.72
CA TYR A 22 -8.57 -4.09 -12.89
C TYR A 22 -7.25 -3.35 -13.05
N SER A 23 -7.31 -2.04 -12.89
CA SER A 23 -6.13 -1.18 -12.81
C SER A 23 -6.43 0.03 -11.93
N CYS A 24 -5.36 0.66 -11.45
CA CYS A 24 -5.46 1.82 -10.58
C CYS A 24 -4.47 2.88 -11.08
N ALA A 25 -4.90 4.14 -11.11
CA ALA A 25 -4.04 5.26 -11.42
C ALA A 25 -3.85 6.12 -10.18
N PHE A 26 -2.61 6.43 -9.85
CA PHE A 26 -2.26 7.32 -8.75
C PHE A 26 -1.93 8.70 -9.31
N SER A 27 -2.48 9.73 -8.68
CA SER A 27 -2.16 11.12 -8.96
C SER A 27 -1.72 11.81 -7.67
N GLY A 28 -1.34 13.09 -7.75
CA GLY A 28 -0.86 13.82 -6.58
C GLY A 28 -1.87 13.93 -5.44
N ASN A 29 -3.15 13.74 -5.72
CA ASN A 29 -4.21 13.92 -4.74
C ASN A 29 -5.19 12.77 -4.63
N GLY A 30 -4.90 11.62 -5.23
CA GLY A 30 -5.82 10.51 -5.08
C GLY A 30 -5.58 9.32 -5.99
N LEU A 31 -6.60 8.48 -6.05
CA LEU A 31 -6.60 7.22 -6.79
C LEU A 31 -7.84 7.17 -7.68
N SER A 32 -7.66 6.58 -8.86
CA SER A 32 -8.76 6.27 -9.76
C SER A 32 -8.71 4.79 -10.10
N PHE A 33 -9.83 4.12 -9.93
CA PHE A 33 -9.94 2.67 -10.16
C PHE A 33 -10.69 2.42 -11.45
N PHE A 34 -10.14 1.53 -12.26
CA PHE A 34 -10.66 1.22 -13.59
C PHE A 34 -10.85 -0.26 -13.76
N THR A 35 -11.81 -0.61 -14.62
CA THR A 35 -11.90 -1.95 -15.20
C THR A 35 -11.80 -1.82 -16.70
N SER A 36 -11.19 -2.80 -17.35
CA SER A 36 -11.02 -2.77 -18.79
C SER A 36 -11.02 -4.18 -19.36
N ARG A 37 -11.91 -4.43 -20.32
CA ARG A 37 -11.91 -5.68 -21.10
C ARG A 37 -10.76 -5.68 -22.10
N ASN A 38 -10.28 -4.49 -22.48
CA ASN A 38 -9.06 -4.31 -23.22
C ASN A 38 -8.43 -2.98 -22.77
N LEU A 39 -7.11 -2.85 -22.96
CA LEU A 39 -6.36 -1.69 -22.47
C LEU A 39 -6.70 -0.39 -23.21
N ALA A 40 -7.36 -0.46 -24.36
CA ALA A 40 -7.69 0.71 -25.16
C ALA A 40 -8.93 1.47 -24.66
N SER A 41 -9.75 0.84 -23.83
CA SER A 41 -11.03 1.41 -23.39
C SER A 41 -11.28 1.18 -21.89
N PRO A 42 -10.47 1.78 -21.02
CA PRO A 42 -10.70 1.64 -19.59
C PRO A 42 -11.95 2.37 -19.16
N GLU A 43 -12.71 1.76 -18.26
CA GLU A 43 -13.91 2.35 -17.66
C GLU A 43 -13.61 2.71 -16.21
N LEU A 44 -13.91 3.95 -15.83
CA LEU A 44 -13.74 4.41 -14.48
C LEU A 44 -14.79 3.77 -13.57
N ILE A 45 -14.35 3.09 -12.51
CA ILE A 45 -15.22 2.55 -11.48
C ILE A 45 -15.50 3.61 -10.42
N THR A 46 -14.44 4.16 -9.85
CA THR A 46 -14.56 5.19 -8.80
C THR A 46 -13.25 5.97 -8.67
N GLN A 47 -13.35 7.15 -8.09
CA GLN A 47 -12.22 7.98 -7.73
C GLN A 47 -12.23 8.26 -6.23
N VAL A 48 -11.05 8.27 -5.64
CA VAL A 48 -10.85 8.62 -4.24
C VAL A 48 -9.95 9.85 -4.20
N THR A 49 -10.44 10.93 -3.61
CA THR A 49 -9.64 12.13 -3.39
C THR A 49 -9.13 12.12 -1.96
N VAL A 50 -7.82 12.34 -1.80
CA VAL A 50 -7.17 12.44 -0.50
C VAL A 50 -6.84 13.91 -0.29
N GLU A 51 -7.41 14.52 0.75
CA GLU A 51 -7.24 15.96 1.03
C GLU A 51 -5.86 16.27 1.58
N GLU A 52 -5.32 15.37 2.39
CA GLU A 52 -4.00 15.52 2.98
C GLU A 52 -2.90 15.12 1.97
N GLU A 53 -1.68 15.53 2.25
CA GLU A 53 -0.53 15.21 1.41
C GLU A 53 -0.28 13.71 1.38
N ILE A 54 -0.25 13.13 0.17
CA ILE A 54 0.09 11.72 -0.03
C ILE A 54 1.59 11.55 0.09
N GLN A 55 2.01 10.65 0.98
CA GLN A 55 3.41 10.33 1.22
C GLN A 55 3.86 9.07 0.48
N SER A 56 2.98 8.09 0.35
CA SER A 56 3.29 6.82 -0.31
C SER A 56 2.06 6.24 -0.97
N VAL A 57 2.26 5.62 -2.12
CA VAL A 57 1.26 4.81 -2.82
C VAL A 57 1.90 3.47 -3.15
N PHE A 58 1.18 2.40 -2.93
CA PHE A 58 1.67 1.05 -3.20
C PHE A 58 0.49 0.12 -3.44
N SER A 59 0.76 -0.99 -4.12
CA SER A 59 -0.30 -1.88 -4.53
C SER A 59 0.18 -3.31 -4.69
N SER A 60 -0.77 -4.22 -4.77
CA SER A 60 -0.60 -5.61 -5.15
C SER A 60 -1.64 -5.94 -6.23
N ASP A 61 -1.74 -7.20 -6.61
CA ASP A 61 -2.76 -7.63 -7.56
C ASP A 61 -4.18 -7.39 -7.04
N GLU A 62 -4.39 -7.40 -5.73
CA GLU A 62 -5.72 -7.34 -5.12
C GLU A 62 -6.04 -6.04 -4.40
N TYR A 63 -5.03 -5.28 -3.98
CA TYR A 63 -5.22 -4.10 -3.14
C TYR A 63 -4.42 -2.91 -3.62
N ALA A 64 -4.94 -1.73 -3.36
CA ALA A 64 -4.22 -0.46 -3.49
C ALA A 64 -4.20 0.24 -2.14
N ALA A 65 -3.10 0.90 -1.82
CA ALA A 65 -2.94 1.56 -0.53
C ALA A 65 -2.30 2.93 -0.70
N VAL A 66 -2.69 3.82 0.20
CA VAL A 66 -2.13 5.17 0.31
C VAL A 66 -1.77 5.42 1.76
N ILE A 67 -0.60 6.01 1.98
CA ILE A 67 -0.26 6.60 3.26
C ILE A 67 -0.20 8.11 3.06
N ALA A 68 -1.02 8.82 3.82
CA ALA A 68 -1.10 10.27 3.77
C ALA A 68 -0.71 10.88 5.10
N GLN A 69 -0.28 12.14 5.06
CA GLN A 69 -0.05 12.91 6.27
C GLN A 69 -1.39 13.11 6.98
N ASN A 70 -1.40 12.92 8.29
CA ASN A 70 -2.57 13.19 9.10
C ASN A 70 -2.32 14.45 9.92
N THR A 71 -3.11 15.49 9.67
CA THR A 71 -2.94 16.79 10.33
C THR A 71 -3.89 16.98 11.49
N THR A 72 -4.78 16.02 11.72
CA THR A 72 -5.78 16.09 12.80
C THR A 72 -5.53 14.94 13.79
N GLY A 73 -5.70 15.25 15.09
CA GLY A 73 -5.50 14.25 16.13
C GLY A 73 -4.02 14.05 16.49
N GLU A 74 -3.75 12.98 17.20
CA GLU A 74 -2.42 12.68 17.76
C GLU A 74 -1.53 11.80 16.88
N TYR A 75 -2.09 11.26 15.80
CA TYR A 75 -1.34 10.39 14.87
C TYR A 75 -0.93 11.17 13.63
N SER A 76 0.32 11.00 13.21
CA SER A 76 0.91 11.78 12.12
C SER A 76 0.60 11.24 10.73
N ARG A 77 0.13 10.01 10.63
CA ARG A 77 -0.11 9.33 9.35
C ARG A 77 -1.42 8.58 9.33
N ARG A 78 -1.93 8.41 8.11
CA ARG A 78 -3.16 7.66 7.85
C ARG A 78 -2.91 6.69 6.71
N LEU A 79 -3.12 5.40 6.97
CA LEU A 79 -3.08 4.33 5.97
C LEU A 79 -4.51 4.05 5.51
N MET A 80 -4.73 4.12 4.20
CA MET A 80 -6.02 3.83 3.58
C MET A 80 -5.84 2.71 2.57
N VAL A 81 -6.63 1.65 2.68
CA VAL A 81 -6.52 0.46 1.83
C VAL A 81 -7.84 0.23 1.12
N TYR A 82 -7.73 -0.08 -0.17
CA TYR A 82 -8.85 -0.30 -1.07
C TYR A 82 -8.68 -1.63 -1.80
N GLU A 83 -9.79 -2.29 -2.08
CA GLU A 83 -9.78 -3.43 -3.00
C GLU A 83 -9.53 -2.95 -4.43
N LYS A 84 -9.23 -3.88 -5.33
CA LYS A 84 -8.90 -3.58 -6.74
C LYS A 84 -10.01 -2.88 -7.51
N ASP A 85 -11.25 -2.96 -7.03
CA ASP A 85 -12.39 -2.24 -7.62
C ASP A 85 -12.65 -0.88 -6.95
N GLY A 86 -11.80 -0.49 -6.00
CA GLY A 86 -11.94 0.78 -5.28
C GLY A 86 -12.79 0.72 -4.02
N THR A 87 -13.29 -0.45 -3.65
CA THR A 87 -14.05 -0.62 -2.40
C THR A 87 -13.12 -0.37 -1.21
N PRO A 88 -13.45 0.56 -0.31
CA PRO A 88 -12.64 0.77 0.89
C PRO A 88 -12.64 -0.46 1.78
N VAL A 89 -11.45 -0.82 2.29
CA VAL A 89 -11.31 -1.95 3.22
C VAL A 89 -11.17 -1.44 4.64
N PHE A 90 -10.18 -0.58 4.88
CA PHE A 90 -9.98 0.01 6.21
C PHE A 90 -9.15 1.29 6.10
N THR A 91 -9.22 2.07 7.18
CA THR A 91 -8.34 3.22 7.43
C THR A 91 -7.71 3.03 8.80
N ARG A 92 -6.40 3.28 8.89
CA ARG A 92 -5.67 3.17 10.15
C ARG A 92 -4.79 4.39 10.35
N GLU A 93 -4.92 5.05 11.50
CA GLU A 93 -4.04 6.14 11.88
C GLU A 93 -2.89 5.60 12.72
N PHE A 94 -1.69 6.12 12.51
CA PHE A 94 -0.51 5.61 13.22
C PHE A 94 0.63 6.63 13.28
N ASN A 95 1.57 6.37 14.19
CA ASN A 95 2.83 7.08 14.29
C ASN A 95 3.96 6.08 14.07
N TYR A 96 4.66 6.19 12.95
CA TYR A 96 5.79 5.31 12.64
C TYR A 96 6.58 5.90 11.48
N GLU A 97 7.91 6.01 11.65
CA GLU A 97 8.81 6.49 10.62
C GLU A 97 9.26 5.32 9.75
N TYR A 98 8.48 4.99 8.72
CA TYR A 98 8.83 3.96 7.76
C TYR A 98 9.66 4.54 6.61
N THR A 99 10.49 3.71 5.98
CA THR A 99 11.17 4.04 4.74
C THR A 99 10.68 3.18 3.58
N HIS A 100 10.06 2.06 3.88
CA HIS A 100 9.49 1.14 2.89
C HIS A 100 8.09 0.73 3.29
N ALA A 101 7.20 0.65 2.31
CA ALA A 101 5.83 0.20 2.46
C ALA A 101 5.48 -0.72 1.30
N ASP A 102 4.89 -1.87 1.59
CA ASP A 102 4.55 -2.86 0.59
C ASP A 102 3.34 -3.68 1.02
N ILE A 103 2.64 -4.25 0.04
CA ILE A 103 1.60 -5.25 0.26
C ILE A 103 2.13 -6.56 -0.28
N ASP A 104 2.21 -7.57 0.58
CA ASP A 104 2.69 -8.90 0.25
C ASP A 104 1.64 -9.92 0.71
N GLY A 105 0.86 -10.42 -0.24
CA GLY A 105 -0.26 -11.29 0.06
C GLY A 105 -1.30 -10.60 0.95
N ASP A 106 -1.53 -11.16 2.12
CA ASP A 106 -2.48 -10.63 3.10
C ASP A 106 -1.83 -9.72 4.15
N LEU A 107 -0.57 -9.30 3.92
CA LEU A 107 0.17 -8.45 4.84
C LEU A 107 0.49 -7.10 4.23
N ILE A 108 0.38 -6.07 5.05
CA ILE A 108 0.85 -4.72 4.75
C ILE A 108 2.08 -4.51 5.63
N ILE A 109 3.23 -4.34 4.97
CA ILE A 109 4.53 -4.35 5.62
C ILE A 109 5.13 -2.96 5.55
N LEU A 110 5.29 -2.32 6.71
CA LEU A 110 6.01 -1.07 6.85
C LEU A 110 7.30 -1.35 7.58
N TYR A 111 8.43 -0.86 7.08
CA TYR A 111 9.70 -1.07 7.77
C TYR A 111 10.70 0.04 7.48
N ASN A 112 11.70 0.09 8.32
CA ASN A 112 12.89 0.92 8.16
C ASN A 112 14.13 0.06 8.45
N GLU A 113 15.27 0.67 8.63
CA GLU A 113 16.53 -0.08 8.77
C GLU A 113 16.65 -0.88 10.07
N ASP A 114 15.80 -0.63 11.08
CA ASP A 114 15.92 -1.30 12.38
C ASP A 114 14.59 -1.79 12.97
N SER A 115 13.48 -1.62 12.28
CA SER A 115 12.19 -1.99 12.84
C SER A 115 11.17 -2.30 11.76
N CYS A 116 10.02 -2.85 12.17
CA CYS A 116 8.89 -3.04 11.28
C CYS A 116 7.57 -2.85 12.02
N ARG A 117 6.54 -2.56 11.24
CA ARG A 117 5.17 -2.51 11.71
C ARG A 117 4.29 -3.17 10.65
N ILE A 118 3.56 -4.19 11.04
CA ILE A 118 2.84 -5.07 10.11
C ILE A 118 1.36 -5.06 10.44
N PHE A 119 0.54 -4.83 9.41
CA PHE A 119 -0.91 -4.99 9.49
C PHE A 119 -1.32 -6.10 8.54
N ASN A 120 -2.46 -6.74 8.79
CA ASN A 120 -3.03 -7.58 7.75
C ASN A 120 -3.96 -6.74 6.86
N THR A 121 -4.44 -7.33 5.78
CA THR A 121 -5.33 -6.65 4.83
C THR A 121 -6.73 -6.39 5.37
N ALA A 122 -7.04 -6.85 6.58
CA ALA A 122 -8.26 -6.48 7.30
C ALA A 122 -8.04 -5.32 8.28
N GLY A 123 -6.80 -4.80 8.39
CA GLY A 123 -6.49 -3.67 9.24
C GLY A 123 -6.05 -4.01 10.65
N VAL A 124 -5.84 -5.30 10.94
CA VAL A 124 -5.39 -5.74 12.27
C VAL A 124 -3.87 -5.64 12.34
N GLU A 125 -3.35 -5.01 13.40
CA GLU A 125 -1.91 -4.95 13.64
C GLU A 125 -1.40 -6.32 14.09
N LYS A 126 -0.42 -6.85 13.37
CA LYS A 126 0.10 -8.20 13.58
C LYS A 126 1.46 -8.21 14.27
N LEU A 127 2.24 -7.14 14.13
CA LEU A 127 3.58 -7.06 14.70
C LEU A 127 4.05 -5.62 14.75
N TYR A 128 4.75 -5.27 15.82
CA TYR A 128 5.56 -4.06 15.91
C TYR A 128 6.85 -4.48 16.61
N ALA A 129 7.96 -4.53 15.87
CA ALA A 129 9.20 -5.09 16.38
C ALA A 129 10.41 -4.25 15.99
N THR A 130 11.41 -4.26 16.87
CA THR A 130 12.74 -3.72 16.58
C THR A 130 13.74 -4.85 16.49
N PHE A 131 14.80 -4.61 15.70
CA PHE A 131 15.81 -5.63 15.42
C PHE A 131 17.19 -5.12 15.84
N ASP A 132 18.07 -6.05 16.19
CA ASP A 132 19.44 -5.77 16.57
C ASP A 132 20.43 -5.86 15.39
N PHE A 133 19.89 -5.81 14.17
CA PHE A 133 20.69 -5.82 12.95
C PHE A 133 20.04 -4.89 11.91
N ALA A 134 20.82 -4.49 10.91
CA ALA A 134 20.32 -3.64 9.83
C ALA A 134 19.39 -4.44 8.91
N VAL A 135 18.18 -3.95 8.76
CA VAL A 135 17.17 -4.60 7.91
C VAL A 135 17.36 -4.16 6.47
N SER A 136 17.50 -5.13 5.57
CA SER A 136 17.59 -4.89 4.12
C SER A 136 16.24 -5.05 3.44
N LYS A 137 15.47 -6.07 3.85
CA LYS A 137 14.16 -6.36 3.27
C LYS A 137 13.30 -7.16 4.23
N ILE A 138 12.00 -6.94 4.16
CA ILE A 138 10.99 -7.74 4.86
C ILE A 138 9.96 -8.21 3.85
N ARG A 139 9.62 -9.48 3.91
CA ARG A 139 8.60 -10.09 3.06
C ARG A 139 7.81 -11.15 3.82
N LYS A 140 6.67 -11.51 3.28
CA LYS A 140 5.87 -12.60 3.81
C LYS A 140 6.65 -13.92 3.69
N GLY A 141 6.59 -14.76 4.72
CA GLY A 141 7.21 -16.09 4.71
C GLY A 141 6.39 -17.11 3.93
N ARG A 142 6.99 -18.28 3.69
CA ARG A 142 6.33 -19.39 2.98
C ARG A 142 5.22 -20.02 3.81
N MET A 143 5.46 -20.15 5.12
CA MET A 143 4.46 -20.69 6.03
C MET A 143 3.41 -19.65 6.34
N PRO A 144 2.16 -20.05 6.59
CA PRO A 144 1.13 -19.10 7.02
C PRO A 144 1.57 -18.34 8.28
N ASP A 145 1.19 -17.07 8.36
CA ASP A 145 1.46 -16.20 9.49
C ASP A 145 2.94 -16.08 9.85
N THR A 146 3.81 -16.09 8.83
CA THR A 146 5.24 -15.89 9.02
C THR A 146 5.76 -14.73 8.18
N LEU A 147 6.87 -14.16 8.66
CA LEU A 147 7.54 -13.02 8.06
C LEU A 147 9.02 -13.36 7.95
N ILE A 148 9.66 -12.98 6.84
CA ILE A 148 11.10 -13.13 6.66
C ILE A 148 11.74 -11.75 6.70
N VAL A 149 12.64 -11.55 7.65
CA VAL A 149 13.42 -10.32 7.81
C VAL A 149 14.85 -10.60 7.41
N THR A 150 15.33 -9.90 6.40
CA THR A 150 16.67 -10.12 5.83
C THR A 150 17.57 -8.93 6.13
N GLY A 151 18.77 -9.20 6.63
CA GLY A 151 19.86 -8.24 6.77
C GLY A 151 21.03 -8.64 5.88
N PRO A 152 22.15 -7.88 5.90
CA PRO A 152 23.29 -8.18 5.04
C PRO A 152 23.95 -9.54 5.30
N GLN A 153 23.90 -10.03 6.54
CA GLN A 153 24.57 -11.25 6.93
C GLN A 153 23.67 -12.24 7.65
N GLN A 154 22.35 -11.97 7.73
CA GLN A 154 21.44 -12.87 8.43
C GLN A 154 20.04 -12.75 7.88
N MET A 155 19.26 -13.78 8.17
CA MET A 155 17.85 -13.85 7.84
C MET A 155 17.13 -14.44 9.04
N ARG A 156 16.00 -13.87 9.40
CA ARG A 156 15.21 -14.32 10.55
C ARG A 156 13.78 -14.56 10.10
N GLU A 157 13.23 -15.69 10.49
CA GLU A 157 11.81 -15.98 10.33
C GLU A 157 11.08 -15.62 11.62
N ILE A 158 9.97 -14.90 11.49
CA ILE A 158 9.16 -14.49 12.64
C ILE A 158 7.74 -15.00 12.42
N LYS A 159 7.17 -15.60 13.45
CA LYS A 159 5.78 -16.02 13.42
C LYS A 159 4.90 -14.88 13.90
N LEU A 160 3.88 -14.55 13.11
CA LEU A 160 2.89 -13.53 13.44
C LEU A 160 1.77 -14.13 14.29
N ARG A 161 1.11 -13.27 15.02
CA ARG A 161 -0.03 -13.67 15.86
C ARG A 161 -1.34 -13.63 15.11
#